data_b7a6c53ad1d357ed5d9fc73c267f5555
#
_entry.id   b7a6c53ad1d357ed5d9fc73c267f5555
#
_cell.length_a   1.000
_cell.length_b   1.000
_cell.length_c   1.000
_cell.angle_alpha   90.00
_cell.angle_beta   90.00
_cell.angle_gamma   90.00
#
_symmetry.space_group_name_H-M   'P 1'
#
loop_
_entity.id
_entity.type
_entity.pdbx_description
1 polymer ?
#
loop_
_entity_poly.entity_id
_entity_poly.type
_entity_poly.pdbx_seq_one_letter_code
_entity_poly.pdbx_strand_id
1 'polypeptide(L)'
;MLKKTRAIASKTYLKSKKIQEKSCIRETSPVYTPSKLSIKPLEDKLYYHHDSVWIYNDNIINTNCIDKGTVDLIVTSPPYNVDIQYNSHNDKMTYEAYLDFTKKWIAKCYELAKDDGRFCLNIPLDKNKGGQQSVCADITTIAKEVGWKYHSTIIWNEGNISRRTAWGSWLSASAPYVIAPVEVIVVLYKKSWKKIDSSHKKSDITKKDFMDWTNGVWVFNGESKKRIGHPAPFPIELPRRCIKLFTFVGDIVLDPFLGSGTTLITCVKTGRKGIGVDIDRNYCKLAKGRIIKEDEIHQFKIVAAL
;
A
#
# COMPACT_ATOMS: atom_id res chain seq x y z
N MET A 1 -36.30 -26.39 40.99
CA MET A 1 -37.03 -25.26 40.37
C MET A 1 -36.16 -24.66 39.26
N LEU A 2 -35.97 -25.37 38.14
CA LEU A 2 -35.17 -24.89 37.01
C LEU A 2 -35.50 -25.71 35.78
N LYS A 3 -36.73 -25.65 35.25
CA LYS A 3 -37.18 -26.30 34.02
C LYS A 3 -38.46 -25.68 33.41
N LYS A 4 -38.61 -24.35 33.42
CA LYS A 4 -39.80 -23.72 32.78
C LYS A 4 -39.52 -22.45 31.98
N THR A 5 -38.29 -22.14 31.57
CA THR A 5 -38.02 -20.90 30.84
C THR A 5 -37.40 -21.09 29.43
N ARG A 6 -37.58 -22.24 28.81
CA ARG A 6 -37.04 -22.50 27.46
C ARG A 6 -38.10 -22.80 26.38
N ALA A 7 -39.35 -22.53 26.60
CA ALA A 7 -40.45 -22.92 25.67
C ALA A 7 -41.20 -21.74 25.01
N ILE A 8 -40.81 -20.49 25.21
CA ILE A 8 -41.55 -19.32 24.68
C ILE A 8 -40.82 -18.62 23.49
N ALA A 9 -39.53 -18.89 23.26
CA ALA A 9 -38.77 -18.24 22.19
C ALA A 9 -38.83 -18.89 20.81
N SER A 10 -39.51 -20.02 20.63
CA SER A 10 -39.54 -20.79 19.35
C SER A 10 -40.82 -20.68 18.54
N LYS A 11 -41.82 -19.94 18.97
CA LYS A 11 -43.14 -19.87 18.27
C LYS A 11 -43.38 -18.54 17.51
N THR A 12 -42.50 -17.57 17.53
CA THR A 12 -42.70 -16.26 16.86
C THR A 12 -41.90 -16.13 15.56
N TYR A 13 -41.12 -17.13 15.17
CA TYR A 13 -40.26 -17.06 13.97
C TYR A 13 -40.80 -17.80 12.74
N LEU A 14 -42.00 -18.39 12.79
CA LEU A 14 -42.55 -19.22 11.71
C LEU A 14 -43.82 -18.68 11.07
N LYS A 15 -44.18 -17.40 11.24
CA LYS A 15 -45.41 -16.82 10.70
C LYS A 15 -45.29 -15.65 9.75
N SER A 16 -44.14 -15.49 9.02
CA SER A 16 -44.00 -14.47 7.96
C SER A 16 -43.40 -14.99 6.67
N LYS A 17 -43.76 -16.16 6.23
CA LYS A 17 -43.52 -16.66 4.85
C LYS A 17 -44.84 -16.99 4.20
N LYS A 18 -45.54 -15.98 3.73
CA LYS A 18 -46.53 -16.15 2.64
C LYS A 18 -46.70 -14.80 1.91
N ILE A 19 -46.37 -14.89 0.61
CA ILE A 19 -46.89 -14.12 -0.53
C ILE A 19 -46.36 -12.67 -0.69
N GLN A 20 -45.45 -12.53 -1.67
CA GLN A 20 -45.77 -11.70 -2.85
C GLN A 20 -44.77 -12.02 -3.98
N GLU A 21 -45.21 -12.88 -4.91
CA GLU A 21 -44.76 -12.86 -6.29
C GLU A 21 -45.25 -11.55 -6.89
N LYS A 22 -44.34 -10.65 -7.23
CA LYS A 22 -44.61 -9.51 -8.13
C LYS A 22 -43.45 -9.37 -9.11
N SER A 23 -43.80 -9.65 -10.37
CA SER A 23 -43.25 -9.18 -11.64
C SER A 23 -41.80 -8.66 -11.63
N CYS A 24 -40.95 -9.49 -12.23
CA CYS A 24 -39.59 -9.14 -12.62
C CYS A 24 -39.64 -8.08 -13.72
N ILE A 25 -39.55 -6.81 -13.35
CA ILE A 25 -39.16 -5.73 -14.26
C ILE A 25 -37.64 -5.80 -14.30
N ARG A 26 -37.08 -6.16 -15.47
CA ARG A 26 -35.65 -6.04 -15.75
C ARG A 26 -35.30 -4.54 -15.73
N GLU A 27 -34.88 -4.04 -14.57
CA GLU A 27 -34.14 -2.80 -14.50
C GLU A 27 -32.76 -3.07 -15.11
N THR A 28 -32.51 -2.44 -16.25
CA THR A 28 -31.18 -2.33 -16.84
C THR A 28 -30.30 -1.62 -15.84
N SER A 29 -29.36 -2.34 -15.26
CA SER A 29 -28.33 -1.75 -14.39
C SER A 29 -27.69 -0.57 -15.13
N PRO A 30 -27.54 0.61 -14.50
CA PRO A 30 -26.87 1.74 -15.14
C PRO A 30 -25.44 1.28 -15.46
N VAL A 31 -25.08 1.40 -16.74
CA VAL A 31 -23.71 1.20 -17.22
C VAL A 31 -22.84 2.23 -16.48
N TYR A 32 -22.01 1.76 -15.56
CA TYR A 32 -21.02 2.57 -14.86
C TYR A 32 -20.05 3.11 -15.92
N THR A 33 -20.21 4.35 -16.31
CA THR A 33 -19.18 5.09 -17.04
C THR A 33 -18.14 5.55 -16.01
N PRO A 34 -16.90 5.00 -16.05
CA PRO A 34 -15.86 5.47 -15.14
C PRO A 34 -15.67 6.97 -15.37
N SER A 35 -15.75 7.76 -14.30
CA SER A 35 -15.37 9.17 -14.35
C SER A 35 -14.04 9.27 -15.08
N LYS A 36 -13.99 10.07 -16.16
CA LYS A 36 -12.76 10.34 -16.89
C LYS A 36 -11.74 10.82 -15.87
N LEU A 37 -10.75 9.99 -15.58
CA LEU A 37 -9.58 10.44 -14.85
C LEU A 37 -8.95 11.54 -15.69
N SER A 38 -9.00 12.78 -15.21
CA SER A 38 -8.26 13.87 -15.83
C SER A 38 -6.81 13.79 -15.38
N ILE A 39 -6.16 12.70 -15.78
CA ILE A 39 -4.70 12.64 -15.72
C ILE A 39 -4.25 13.46 -16.91
N LYS A 40 -3.78 14.69 -16.66
CA LYS A 40 -3.15 15.50 -17.70
C LYS A 40 -1.81 14.85 -18.03
N PRO A 41 -1.62 14.23 -19.20
CA PRO A 41 -0.29 13.85 -19.62
C PRO A 41 0.48 15.14 -19.88
N LEU A 42 1.38 15.51 -18.98
CA LEU A 42 2.54 16.26 -19.36
C LEU A 42 3.39 15.26 -20.14
N GLU A 43 3.28 15.29 -21.48
CA GLU A 43 3.86 14.27 -22.39
C GLU A 43 5.33 14.02 -22.12
N ASP A 44 6.06 15.05 -21.66
CA ASP A 44 7.50 15.00 -21.38
C ASP A 44 7.89 14.10 -20.21
N LYS A 45 6.98 13.80 -19.27
CA LYS A 45 7.23 13.04 -18.03
C LYS A 45 6.57 11.68 -18.00
N LEU A 46 5.56 11.44 -18.85
CA LEU A 46 4.92 10.15 -18.98
C LEU A 46 5.88 9.15 -19.63
N TYR A 47 6.41 8.23 -18.84
CA TYR A 47 7.33 7.22 -19.30
C TYR A 47 6.62 6.03 -19.95
N TYR A 48 5.49 5.62 -19.37
CA TYR A 48 4.70 4.48 -19.85
C TYR A 48 3.26 4.58 -19.40
N HIS A 49 2.35 4.23 -20.30
CA HIS A 49 0.93 4.04 -19.99
C HIS A 49 0.41 2.83 -20.74
N HIS A 50 -0.29 1.97 -20.05
CA HIS A 50 -1.04 0.85 -20.63
C HIS A 50 -2.19 0.49 -19.71
N ASP A 51 -3.41 0.44 -20.25
CA ASP A 51 -4.67 0.13 -19.55
C ASP A 51 -4.86 0.92 -18.24
N SER A 52 -4.64 0.24 -17.12
CA SER A 52 -4.86 0.79 -15.78
C SER A 52 -3.58 1.29 -15.08
N VAL A 53 -2.45 1.37 -15.79
CA VAL A 53 -1.14 1.69 -15.21
C VAL A 53 -0.48 2.88 -15.89
N TRP A 54 0.04 3.80 -15.07
CA TRP A 54 0.80 4.99 -15.49
C TRP A 54 2.14 5.03 -14.74
N ILE A 55 3.24 5.21 -15.48
CA ILE A 55 4.58 5.43 -14.93
C ILE A 55 5.05 6.81 -15.36
N TYR A 56 5.45 7.64 -14.41
CA TYR A 56 6.05 8.94 -14.63
C TYR A 56 7.51 8.94 -14.21
N ASN A 57 8.40 9.40 -15.11
CA ASN A 57 9.78 9.66 -14.75
C ASN A 57 9.89 11.10 -14.25
N ASP A 58 9.67 11.29 -12.96
CA ASP A 58 9.58 12.61 -12.32
C ASP A 58 9.96 12.54 -10.84
N ASN A 59 10.15 13.71 -10.23
CA ASN A 59 10.30 13.84 -8.78
C ASN A 59 8.92 14.05 -8.15
N ILE A 60 8.53 13.16 -7.25
CA ILE A 60 7.23 13.22 -6.59
C ILE A 60 6.97 14.57 -5.90
N ILE A 61 7.98 15.21 -5.33
CA ILE A 61 7.83 16.49 -4.62
C ILE A 61 7.32 17.60 -5.56
N ASN A 62 7.78 17.60 -6.80
CA ASN A 62 7.52 18.65 -7.78
C ASN A 62 6.53 18.25 -8.85
N THR A 63 6.01 17.01 -8.82
CA THR A 63 5.15 16.52 -9.90
C THR A 63 3.82 17.26 -9.97
N ASN A 64 3.40 17.54 -11.22
CA ASN A 64 2.09 18.07 -11.55
C ASN A 64 1.31 17.12 -12.48
N CYS A 65 1.81 15.88 -12.65
CA CYS A 65 1.24 14.87 -13.52
C CYS A 65 0.00 14.16 -12.92
N ILE A 66 -0.26 14.38 -11.63
CA ILE A 66 -1.35 13.73 -10.88
C ILE A 66 -2.23 14.82 -10.29
N ASP A 67 -3.54 14.74 -10.55
CA ASP A 67 -4.48 15.72 -10.01
C ASP A 67 -4.63 15.57 -8.49
N LYS A 68 -4.78 16.72 -7.81
CA LYS A 68 -5.01 16.78 -6.36
C LYS A 68 -6.32 16.07 -5.99
N GLY A 69 -6.31 15.37 -4.87
CA GLY A 69 -7.50 14.72 -4.33
C GLY A 69 -8.06 13.57 -5.18
N THR A 70 -7.20 12.87 -5.95
CA THR A 70 -7.63 11.75 -6.81
C THR A 70 -7.22 10.38 -6.33
N VAL A 71 -6.21 10.27 -5.49
CA VAL A 71 -5.61 9.02 -5.05
C VAL A 71 -6.39 8.40 -3.89
N ASP A 72 -6.83 7.17 -4.03
CA ASP A 72 -7.57 6.41 -3.00
C ASP A 72 -6.65 5.79 -1.95
N LEU A 73 -5.46 5.33 -2.37
CA LEU A 73 -4.46 4.71 -1.50
C LEU A 73 -3.05 5.03 -1.99
N ILE A 74 -2.17 5.32 -1.06
CA ILE A 74 -0.73 5.38 -1.31
C ILE A 74 -0.09 4.16 -0.64
N VAL A 75 0.74 3.42 -1.37
CA VAL A 75 1.53 2.29 -0.84
C VAL A 75 2.96 2.48 -1.30
N THR A 76 3.89 2.62 -0.38
CA THR A 76 5.28 2.85 -0.74
C THR A 76 6.26 2.44 0.36
N SER A 77 7.52 2.24 -0.07
CA SER A 77 8.70 2.09 0.75
C SER A 77 9.72 3.13 0.24
N PRO A 78 9.81 4.30 0.89
CA PRO A 78 10.74 5.36 0.46
C PRO A 78 12.19 4.94 0.69
N PRO A 79 13.19 5.68 0.17
CA PRO A 79 14.58 5.52 0.58
C PRO A 79 14.71 5.67 2.11
N TYR A 80 15.52 4.77 2.75
CA TYR A 80 15.61 4.70 4.22
C TYR A 80 16.79 5.47 4.82
N ASN A 81 17.62 6.09 3.97
CA ASN A 81 18.86 6.76 4.40
C ASN A 81 19.80 5.82 5.20
N VAL A 82 20.00 4.62 4.70
CA VAL A 82 20.83 3.55 5.31
C VAL A 82 22.05 3.20 4.44
N ASP A 83 22.54 4.15 3.64
CA ASP A 83 23.65 4.01 2.68
C ASP A 83 23.41 2.96 1.59
N ILE A 84 22.17 2.75 1.18
CA ILE A 84 21.86 1.97 -0.01
C ILE A 84 22.30 2.75 -1.24
N GLN A 85 23.06 2.11 -2.12
CA GLN A 85 23.45 2.74 -3.39
C GLN A 85 22.26 2.68 -4.34
N TYR A 86 21.54 3.78 -4.45
CA TYR A 86 20.58 4.04 -5.52
C TYR A 86 21.27 4.74 -6.68
N ASN A 87 20.80 4.55 -7.91
CA ASN A 87 21.42 5.15 -9.09
C ASN A 87 21.32 6.68 -9.10
N SER A 88 20.22 7.25 -8.64
CA SER A 88 19.85 8.66 -8.77
C SER A 88 19.55 9.37 -7.46
N HIS A 89 19.71 8.69 -6.32
CA HIS A 89 19.43 9.27 -5.00
C HIS A 89 20.62 9.06 -4.06
N ASN A 90 20.99 10.14 -3.36
CA ASN A 90 22.02 10.10 -2.32
C ASN A 90 21.39 9.67 -0.99
N ASP A 91 21.56 8.39 -0.62
CA ASP A 91 21.05 7.80 0.62
C ASP A 91 21.99 8.01 1.83
N LYS A 92 22.81 9.09 1.78
CA LYS A 92 23.79 9.49 2.81
C LYS A 92 23.54 10.90 3.33
N MET A 93 22.30 11.29 3.46
CA MET A 93 21.92 12.57 4.04
C MET A 93 22.16 12.58 5.56
N THR A 94 22.36 13.78 6.14
CA THR A 94 22.17 13.90 7.60
C THR A 94 20.74 13.50 7.97
N TYR A 95 20.53 13.11 9.22
CA TYR A 95 19.19 12.65 9.60
C TYR A 95 18.15 13.77 9.52
N GLU A 96 18.52 14.97 9.87
CA GLU A 96 17.70 16.17 9.76
C GLU A 96 17.31 16.45 8.30
N ALA A 97 18.27 16.41 7.37
CA ALA A 97 18.01 16.59 5.94
C ALA A 97 17.09 15.49 5.38
N TYR A 98 17.24 14.27 5.88
CA TYR A 98 16.34 13.14 5.54
C TYR A 98 14.91 13.38 6.04
N LEU A 99 14.74 13.88 7.26
CA LEU A 99 13.44 14.23 7.81
C LEU A 99 12.78 15.38 7.05
N ASP A 100 13.55 16.41 6.67
CA ASP A 100 13.06 17.51 5.83
C ASP A 100 12.63 17.05 4.43
N PHE A 101 13.41 16.18 3.80
CA PHE A 101 13.04 15.55 2.54
C PHE A 101 11.74 14.74 2.71
N THR A 102 11.66 13.97 3.79
CA THR A 102 10.49 13.15 4.12
C THR A 102 9.24 14.00 4.30
N LYS A 103 9.32 15.11 5.00
CA LYS A 103 8.21 16.05 5.17
C LYS A 103 7.68 16.58 3.83
N LYS A 104 8.56 16.90 2.88
CA LYS A 104 8.18 17.46 1.57
C LYS A 104 7.38 16.44 0.73
N TRP A 105 7.88 15.21 0.60
CA TRP A 105 7.15 14.23 -0.21
C TRP A 105 5.88 13.69 0.48
N ILE A 106 5.85 13.60 1.81
CA ILE A 106 4.62 13.26 2.57
C ILE A 106 3.56 14.35 2.39
N ALA A 107 3.96 15.63 2.36
CA ALA A 107 3.04 16.73 2.08
C ALA A 107 2.46 16.65 0.67
N LYS A 108 3.29 16.30 -0.33
CA LYS A 108 2.79 16.07 -1.70
C LYS A 108 1.80 14.91 -1.76
N CYS A 109 2.10 13.81 -1.09
CA CYS A 109 1.18 12.68 -0.97
C CYS A 109 -0.16 13.09 -0.34
N TYR A 110 -0.14 13.95 0.68
CA TYR A 110 -1.36 14.48 1.30
C TYR A 110 -2.19 15.32 0.30
N GLU A 111 -1.53 16.15 -0.51
CA GLU A 111 -2.20 16.94 -1.55
C GLU A 111 -2.92 16.04 -2.57
N LEU A 112 -2.26 14.96 -3.02
CA LEU A 112 -2.76 14.05 -4.05
C LEU A 112 -3.88 13.12 -3.56
N ALA A 113 -3.88 12.77 -2.28
CA ALA A 113 -4.87 11.87 -1.69
C ALA A 113 -6.26 12.47 -1.65
N LYS A 114 -7.30 11.64 -1.87
CA LYS A 114 -8.71 11.97 -1.59
C LYS A 114 -8.90 12.27 -0.10
N ASP A 115 -9.99 12.93 0.26
CA ASP A 115 -10.31 13.22 1.66
C ASP A 115 -10.51 11.94 2.53
N ASP A 116 -10.94 10.85 1.92
CA ASP A 116 -11.00 9.50 2.49
C ASP A 116 -9.82 8.61 2.05
N GLY A 117 -8.80 9.21 1.45
CA GLY A 117 -7.57 8.56 1.01
C GLY A 117 -6.77 8.02 2.17
N ARG A 118 -6.10 6.89 1.95
CA ARG A 118 -5.29 6.18 2.93
C ARG A 118 -3.85 6.12 2.50
N PHE A 119 -2.96 5.89 3.45
CA PHE A 119 -1.54 5.79 3.19
C PHE A 119 -0.94 4.63 4.00
N CYS A 120 -0.37 3.65 3.31
CA CYS A 120 0.39 2.54 3.87
C CYS A 120 1.87 2.81 3.62
N LEU A 121 2.57 3.23 4.64
CA LEU A 121 3.99 3.61 4.58
C LEU A 121 4.83 2.51 5.21
N ASN A 122 5.60 1.79 4.38
CA ASN A 122 6.53 0.76 4.84
C ASN A 122 7.88 1.37 5.14
N ILE A 123 8.35 1.25 6.38
CA ILE A 123 9.61 1.81 6.87
C ILE A 123 10.25 0.90 7.93
N PRO A 124 11.56 1.01 8.18
CA PRO A 124 12.18 0.36 9.33
C PRO A 124 11.58 0.85 10.65
N LEU A 125 11.49 -0.04 11.63
CA LEU A 125 11.11 0.38 12.99
C LEU A 125 12.16 1.35 13.55
N ASP A 126 13.43 1.00 13.45
CA ASP A 126 14.56 1.75 13.98
C ASP A 126 15.73 1.79 12.99
N LYS A 127 16.59 2.78 13.14
CA LYS A 127 17.86 2.89 12.42
C LYS A 127 19.01 2.97 13.42
N ASN A 128 20.01 2.10 13.25
CA ASN A 128 21.16 2.02 14.15
C ASN A 128 22.44 2.64 13.56
N LYS A 129 22.47 2.86 12.25
CA LYS A 129 23.62 3.43 11.55
C LYS A 129 23.60 4.96 11.64
N GLY A 130 24.68 5.53 12.16
CA GLY A 130 24.75 6.97 12.41
C GLY A 130 24.06 7.44 13.70
N GLY A 131 23.88 6.54 14.67
CA GLY A 131 23.17 6.74 15.91
C GLY A 131 21.83 5.98 15.94
N GLN A 132 21.34 5.73 17.15
CA GLN A 132 20.05 5.06 17.33
C GLN A 132 18.91 6.06 17.16
N GLN A 133 18.02 5.81 16.21
CA GLN A 133 16.91 6.67 15.84
C GLN A 133 15.65 5.85 15.67
N SER A 134 14.53 6.28 16.25
CA SER A 134 13.23 5.65 16.07
C SER A 134 12.56 6.19 14.81
N VAL A 135 12.97 5.68 13.66
CA VAL A 135 12.50 6.13 12.33
C VAL A 135 10.97 6.11 12.24
N CYS A 136 10.35 5.06 12.75
CA CYS A 136 8.89 4.93 12.76
C CYS A 136 8.22 6.07 13.55
N ALA A 137 8.73 6.43 14.73
CA ALA A 137 8.18 7.49 15.55
C ALA A 137 8.33 8.86 14.88
N ASP A 138 9.54 9.16 14.38
CA ASP A 138 9.86 10.45 13.78
C ASP A 138 9.04 10.69 12.51
N ILE A 139 9.01 9.71 11.58
CA ILE A 139 8.23 9.84 10.34
C ILE A 139 6.72 9.88 10.63
N THR A 140 6.23 9.13 11.61
CA THR A 140 4.81 9.21 12.01
C THR A 140 4.47 10.59 12.56
N THR A 141 5.36 11.20 13.33
CA THR A 141 5.19 12.56 13.84
C THR A 141 5.14 13.57 12.69
N ILE A 142 6.08 13.49 11.76
CA ILE A 142 6.10 14.34 10.56
C ILE A 142 4.81 14.19 9.74
N ALA A 143 4.34 12.96 9.54
CA ALA A 143 3.11 12.73 8.81
C ALA A 143 1.90 13.40 9.49
N LYS A 144 1.82 13.33 10.83
CA LYS A 144 0.78 14.02 11.60
C LYS A 144 0.89 15.55 11.53
N GLU A 145 2.10 16.11 11.53
CA GLU A 145 2.33 17.54 11.35
C GLU A 145 1.87 18.02 9.96
N VAL A 146 2.04 17.21 8.94
CA VAL A 146 1.54 17.48 7.57
C VAL A 146 0.00 17.47 7.51
N GLY A 147 -0.65 16.78 8.45
CA GLY A 147 -2.12 16.70 8.53
C GLY A 147 -2.69 15.29 8.39
N TRP A 148 -1.85 14.27 8.14
CA TRP A 148 -2.29 12.89 8.16
C TRP A 148 -2.75 12.47 9.55
N LYS A 149 -3.79 11.65 9.62
CA LYS A 149 -4.28 11.06 10.86
C LYS A 149 -3.78 9.63 10.98
N TYR A 150 -3.24 9.30 12.14
CA TYR A 150 -2.77 7.95 12.42
C TYR A 150 -3.95 7.00 12.65
N HIS A 151 -3.90 5.82 12.06
CA HIS A 151 -4.87 4.75 12.30
C HIS A 151 -4.24 3.59 13.08
N SER A 152 -3.20 2.97 12.52
CA SER A 152 -2.56 1.78 13.12
C SER A 152 -1.15 1.60 12.59
N THR A 153 -0.40 0.71 13.23
CA THR A 153 0.88 0.21 12.72
C THR A 153 0.82 -1.31 12.64
N ILE A 154 1.22 -1.84 11.48
CA ILE A 154 1.35 -3.27 11.24
C ILE A 154 2.83 -3.60 11.32
N ILE A 155 3.20 -4.62 12.08
CA ILE A 155 4.57 -5.13 12.16
C ILE A 155 4.75 -6.17 11.07
N TRP A 156 5.72 -5.97 10.18
CA TRP A 156 6.10 -6.98 9.20
C TRP A 156 7.41 -7.65 9.62
N ASN A 157 7.29 -8.94 9.93
CA ASN A 157 8.42 -9.81 10.21
C ASN A 157 8.72 -10.65 8.96
N GLU A 158 9.90 -10.45 8.38
CA GLU A 158 10.33 -11.18 7.17
C GLU A 158 10.58 -12.66 7.40
N GLY A 159 10.59 -13.14 8.64
CA GLY A 159 10.89 -14.54 8.96
C GLY A 159 12.35 -14.94 8.76
N ASN A 160 13.18 -14.08 8.20
CA ASN A 160 14.58 -14.31 7.85
C ASN A 160 15.54 -13.80 8.92
N ILE A 161 15.16 -13.89 10.18
CA ILE A 161 16.04 -13.49 11.28
C ILE A 161 17.21 -14.48 11.32
N SER A 162 18.24 -14.21 10.53
CA SER A 162 19.49 -14.95 10.64
C SER A 162 20.07 -14.72 12.05
N ARG A 163 20.74 -15.71 12.59
CA ARG A 163 21.52 -15.55 13.83
C ARG A 163 22.49 -14.39 13.62
N ARG A 164 22.14 -13.25 14.19
CA ARG A 164 22.97 -12.05 14.09
C ARG A 164 24.10 -12.16 15.09
N THR A 165 25.26 -11.65 14.69
CA THR A 165 26.38 -11.43 15.63
C THR A 165 25.88 -10.50 16.74
N ALA A 166 26.29 -10.77 17.98
CA ALA A 166 26.00 -9.88 19.09
C ALA A 166 26.55 -8.49 18.82
N TRP A 167 25.77 -7.48 19.15
CA TRP A 167 26.14 -6.08 18.99
C TRP A 167 26.29 -5.43 20.35
N GLY A 168 27.26 -4.53 20.46
CA GLY A 168 27.58 -3.88 21.72
C GLY A 168 28.40 -4.77 22.64
N SER A 169 28.25 -4.63 23.97
CA SER A 169 28.97 -5.42 24.96
C SER A 169 28.46 -6.87 24.95
N TRP A 170 29.45 -7.81 24.80
CA TRP A 170 29.14 -9.22 24.82
C TRP A 170 28.92 -9.70 26.27
N LEU A 171 27.77 -10.35 26.53
CA LEU A 171 27.39 -10.90 27.84
C LEU A 171 27.52 -9.91 29.01
N SER A 172 27.42 -8.62 28.73
CA SER A 172 27.56 -7.56 29.72
C SER A 172 26.43 -6.54 29.57
N ALA A 173 25.87 -6.12 30.70
CA ALA A 173 24.86 -5.07 30.74
C ALA A 173 25.43 -3.66 30.51
N SER A 174 26.75 -3.52 30.26
CA SER A 174 27.40 -2.21 30.11
C SER A 174 26.92 -1.44 28.88
N ALA A 175 26.73 -2.10 27.73
CA ALA A 175 26.27 -1.48 26.49
C ALA A 175 25.75 -2.50 25.47
N PRO A 176 24.79 -3.38 25.79
CA PRO A 176 24.23 -4.32 24.81
C PRO A 176 23.34 -3.56 23.82
N TYR A 177 23.36 -3.97 22.54
CA TYR A 177 22.43 -3.46 21.54
C TYR A 177 21.25 -4.40 21.35
N VAL A 178 20.04 -3.82 21.37
CA VAL A 178 18.82 -4.49 20.94
C VAL A 178 18.51 -4.06 19.50
N ILE A 179 18.38 -5.03 18.62
CA ILE A 179 18.05 -4.76 17.20
C ILE A 179 16.68 -5.37 16.91
N ALA A 180 15.78 -4.55 16.42
CA ALA A 180 14.47 -4.99 15.94
C ALA A 180 14.56 -5.30 14.42
N PRO A 181 14.65 -6.57 14.00
CA PRO A 181 14.80 -6.96 12.60
C PRO A 181 13.44 -7.00 11.90
N VAL A 182 12.63 -5.97 12.07
CA VAL A 182 11.28 -5.86 11.51
C VAL A 182 11.13 -4.53 10.77
N GLU A 183 10.28 -4.53 9.76
CA GLU A 183 9.74 -3.30 9.18
C GLU A 183 8.32 -3.09 9.70
N VAL A 184 7.82 -1.89 9.55
CA VAL A 184 6.47 -1.54 9.95
C VAL A 184 5.74 -0.87 8.81
N ILE A 185 4.46 -1.17 8.68
CA ILE A 185 3.56 -0.45 7.78
C ILE A 185 2.72 0.51 8.64
N VAL A 186 3.05 1.80 8.59
CA VAL A 186 2.28 2.84 9.25
C VAL A 186 1.06 3.13 8.39
N VAL A 187 -0.13 2.92 8.94
CA VAL A 187 -1.40 3.16 8.25
C VAL A 187 -1.97 4.50 8.69
N LEU A 188 -2.11 5.39 7.73
CA LEU A 188 -2.59 6.75 7.90
C LEU A 188 -3.82 7.00 7.02
N TYR A 189 -4.58 8.05 7.33
CA TYR A 189 -5.68 8.53 6.49
C TYR A 189 -5.74 10.06 6.50
N LYS A 190 -6.35 10.67 5.45
CA LYS A 190 -6.36 12.13 5.31
C LYS A 190 -7.38 12.82 6.22
N LYS A 191 -8.65 12.76 5.92
CA LYS A 191 -9.70 13.41 6.74
C LYS A 191 -10.68 12.41 7.33
N SER A 192 -11.13 11.42 6.54
CA SER A 192 -12.09 10.39 6.95
C SER A 192 -11.49 9.00 6.82
N TRP A 193 -11.59 8.19 7.88
CA TRP A 193 -11.25 6.77 7.81
C TRP A 193 -12.30 5.96 7.04
N LYS A 194 -13.58 6.29 7.24
CA LYS A 194 -14.67 5.66 6.50
C LYS A 194 -14.65 6.17 5.06
N LYS A 195 -14.70 5.25 4.09
CA LYS A 195 -14.80 5.61 2.68
C LYS A 195 -16.12 6.29 2.38
N ILE A 196 -16.03 7.39 1.64
CA ILE A 196 -17.15 8.19 1.18
C ILE A 196 -17.68 7.56 -0.10
N ASP A 197 -19.00 7.51 -0.26
CA ASP A 197 -19.68 7.01 -1.46
C ASP A 197 -19.17 5.63 -1.95
N SER A 198 -19.18 4.66 -1.03
CA SER A 198 -18.65 3.32 -1.29
C SER A 198 -19.71 2.24 -1.54
N SER A 199 -21.00 2.59 -1.50
CA SER A 199 -22.12 1.61 -1.55
C SER A 199 -22.20 0.82 -2.87
N HIS A 200 -21.73 1.43 -3.97
CA HIS A 200 -21.71 0.83 -5.31
C HIS A 200 -20.35 0.17 -5.67
N LYS A 201 -19.35 0.25 -4.78
CA LYS A 201 -18.01 -0.24 -5.03
C LYS A 201 -17.84 -1.70 -4.58
N LYS A 202 -17.05 -2.47 -5.35
CA LYS A 202 -16.80 -3.89 -5.09
C LYS A 202 -15.55 -4.07 -4.23
N SER A 203 -15.70 -4.74 -3.08
CA SER A 203 -14.59 -5.31 -2.31
C SER A 203 -14.36 -6.77 -2.74
N ASP A 204 -13.11 -7.15 -2.96
CA ASP A 204 -12.71 -8.48 -3.44
C ASP A 204 -11.83 -9.25 -2.44
N ILE A 205 -11.83 -8.80 -1.16
CA ILE A 205 -11.14 -9.51 -0.08
C ILE A 205 -11.98 -10.69 0.42
N THR A 206 -11.35 -11.84 0.65
CA THR A 206 -12.02 -13.01 1.22
C THR A 206 -12.20 -12.85 2.73
N LYS A 207 -13.18 -13.57 3.31
CA LYS A 207 -13.36 -13.60 4.78
C LYS A 207 -12.07 -14.04 5.50
N LYS A 208 -11.40 -15.07 4.97
CA LYS A 208 -10.15 -15.58 5.54
C LYS A 208 -9.06 -14.51 5.50
N ASP A 209 -8.80 -13.91 4.33
CA ASP A 209 -7.78 -12.87 4.17
C ASP A 209 -8.08 -11.67 5.08
N PHE A 210 -9.34 -11.26 5.19
CA PHE A 210 -9.73 -10.16 6.05
C PHE A 210 -9.39 -10.45 7.52
N MET A 211 -9.76 -11.63 8.03
CA MET A 211 -9.49 -12.01 9.41
C MET A 211 -7.98 -12.14 9.69
N ASP A 212 -7.23 -12.69 8.75
CA ASP A 212 -5.78 -12.89 8.91
C ASP A 212 -5.02 -11.55 8.80
N TRP A 213 -5.41 -10.67 7.87
CA TRP A 213 -4.65 -9.46 7.57
C TRP A 213 -5.01 -8.25 8.45
N THR A 214 -6.17 -8.26 9.09
CA THR A 214 -6.50 -7.27 10.12
C THR A 214 -5.78 -7.53 11.45
N ASN A 215 -5.05 -8.65 11.56
CA ASN A 215 -4.08 -8.84 12.63
C ASN A 215 -2.85 -7.95 12.36
N GLY A 216 -2.46 -7.15 13.33
CA GLY A 216 -1.36 -6.19 13.23
C GLY A 216 0.05 -6.79 13.16
N VAL A 217 0.21 -8.11 13.01
CA VAL A 217 1.50 -8.79 12.83
C VAL A 217 1.44 -9.66 11.59
N TRP A 218 2.24 -9.28 10.59
CA TRP A 218 2.37 -10.05 9.35
C TRP A 218 3.70 -10.79 9.32
N VAL A 219 3.66 -12.07 8.94
CA VAL A 219 4.85 -12.90 8.78
C VAL A 219 4.85 -13.46 7.37
N PHE A 220 5.79 -13.00 6.54
CA PHE A 220 6.08 -13.53 5.21
C PHE A 220 7.46 -13.08 4.76
N ASN A 221 8.08 -13.87 3.89
CA ASN A 221 9.45 -13.63 3.44
C ASN A 221 9.60 -12.36 2.63
N GLY A 222 10.74 -11.68 2.82
CA GLY A 222 11.18 -10.58 1.97
C GLY A 222 11.48 -11.02 0.53
N GLU A 223 11.83 -10.06 -0.33
CA GLU A 223 12.13 -10.30 -1.73
C GLU A 223 13.64 -10.30 -2.02
N SER A 224 14.06 -11.10 -3.00
CA SER A 224 15.47 -11.20 -3.39
C SER A 224 15.91 -10.02 -4.26
N LYS A 225 16.87 -9.22 -3.77
CA LYS A 225 17.51 -8.13 -4.51
C LYS A 225 18.06 -8.60 -5.86
N LYS A 226 18.77 -9.73 -5.86
CA LYS A 226 19.41 -10.31 -7.07
C LYS A 226 18.38 -10.73 -8.10
N ARG A 227 17.23 -11.28 -7.68
CA ARG A 227 16.16 -11.74 -8.58
C ARG A 227 15.44 -10.58 -9.24
N ILE A 228 15.23 -9.50 -8.53
CA ILE A 228 14.43 -8.35 -9.00
C ILE A 228 15.28 -7.31 -9.72
N GLY A 229 16.58 -7.19 -9.41
CA GLY A 229 17.44 -6.15 -9.99
C GLY A 229 17.22 -4.76 -9.35
N HIS A 230 16.70 -4.71 -8.13
CA HIS A 230 16.50 -3.49 -7.35
C HIS A 230 17.15 -3.67 -5.97
N PRO A 231 17.80 -2.64 -5.39
CA PRO A 231 18.56 -2.79 -4.15
C PRO A 231 17.70 -3.05 -2.91
N ALA A 232 16.44 -2.64 -2.90
CA ALA A 232 15.51 -2.83 -1.79
C ALA A 232 14.08 -3.14 -2.28
N PRO A 233 13.83 -4.31 -2.91
CA PRO A 233 12.51 -4.67 -3.36
C PRO A 233 11.70 -5.22 -2.19
N PHE A 234 10.45 -4.83 -2.03
CA PHE A 234 9.51 -5.53 -1.17
C PHE A 234 8.71 -6.59 -1.96
N PRO A 235 8.24 -7.66 -1.29
CA PRO A 235 7.49 -8.73 -1.94
C PRO A 235 6.08 -8.29 -2.34
N ILE A 236 5.50 -8.94 -3.37
CA ILE A 236 4.13 -8.66 -3.86
C ILE A 236 3.09 -8.77 -2.74
N GLU A 237 3.31 -9.63 -1.76
CA GLU A 237 2.37 -9.86 -0.66
C GLU A 237 2.11 -8.59 0.18
N LEU A 238 3.11 -7.72 0.35
CA LEU A 238 2.95 -6.48 1.10
C LEU A 238 1.93 -5.54 0.44
N PRO A 239 2.12 -5.06 -0.81
CA PRO A 239 1.13 -4.20 -1.45
C PRO A 239 -0.20 -4.94 -1.71
N ARG A 240 -0.21 -6.27 -1.91
CA ARG A 240 -1.44 -7.05 -2.07
C ARG A 240 -2.35 -6.94 -0.86
N ARG A 241 -1.80 -7.08 0.34
CA ARG A 241 -2.58 -6.94 1.58
C ARG A 241 -3.06 -5.51 1.77
N CYS A 242 -2.19 -4.52 1.61
CA CYS A 242 -2.57 -3.11 1.73
C CYS A 242 -3.67 -2.72 0.73
N ILE A 243 -3.51 -3.08 -0.54
CA ILE A 243 -4.45 -2.75 -1.61
C ILE A 243 -5.82 -3.39 -1.34
N LYS A 244 -5.87 -4.69 -1.04
CA LYS A 244 -7.15 -5.39 -0.83
C LYS A 244 -7.87 -5.00 0.45
N LEU A 245 -7.12 -4.66 1.53
CA LEU A 245 -7.70 -4.17 2.78
C LEU A 245 -8.26 -2.74 2.66
N PHE A 246 -7.61 -1.89 1.87
CA PHE A 246 -7.84 -0.45 1.95
C PHE A 246 -8.39 0.20 0.69
N THR A 247 -8.64 -0.58 -0.38
CA THR A 247 -9.26 -0.09 -1.63
C THR A 247 -10.34 -1.03 -2.16
N PHE A 248 -11.19 -0.48 -2.99
CA PHE A 248 -12.12 -1.24 -3.83
C PHE A 248 -11.51 -1.52 -5.21
N VAL A 249 -12.10 -2.47 -5.95
CA VAL A 249 -11.75 -2.71 -7.35
C VAL A 249 -11.99 -1.44 -8.16
N GLY A 250 -11.02 -1.05 -9.00
CA GLY A 250 -11.05 0.17 -9.80
C GLY A 250 -10.55 1.43 -9.10
N ASP A 251 -10.27 1.40 -7.79
CA ASP A 251 -9.67 2.52 -7.06
C ASP A 251 -8.24 2.82 -7.54
N ILE A 252 -7.77 4.04 -7.29
CA ILE A 252 -6.45 4.53 -7.70
C ILE A 252 -5.44 4.35 -6.58
N VAL A 253 -4.34 3.67 -6.90
CA VAL A 253 -3.20 3.45 -6.00
C VAL A 253 -1.97 4.18 -6.53
N LEU A 254 -1.29 4.94 -5.68
CA LEU A 254 -0.06 5.65 -5.98
C LEU A 254 1.12 5.00 -5.26
N ASP A 255 2.22 4.81 -6.00
CA ASP A 255 3.55 4.56 -5.44
C ASP A 255 4.49 5.71 -5.83
N PRO A 256 4.79 6.63 -4.89
CA PRO A 256 5.64 7.80 -5.15
C PRO A 256 7.14 7.48 -5.28
N PHE A 257 7.55 6.23 -4.98
CA PHE A 257 8.91 5.71 -5.12
C PHE A 257 8.86 4.34 -5.79
N LEU A 258 8.46 4.34 -7.06
CA LEU A 258 8.07 3.17 -7.84
C LEU A 258 9.10 2.02 -7.80
N GLY A 259 10.40 2.33 -7.85
CA GLY A 259 11.46 1.37 -7.87
C GLY A 259 11.24 0.27 -8.91
N SER A 260 11.14 -0.96 -8.46
CA SER A 260 10.92 -2.12 -9.35
C SER A 260 9.45 -2.33 -9.81
N GLY A 261 8.51 -1.47 -9.41
CA GLY A 261 7.11 -1.52 -9.85
C GLY A 261 6.23 -2.56 -9.18
N THR A 262 6.62 -3.09 -8.03
CA THR A 262 5.86 -4.17 -7.35
C THR A 262 4.44 -3.75 -6.97
N THR A 263 4.23 -2.50 -6.55
CA THR A 263 2.90 -1.94 -6.26
C THR A 263 2.02 -1.94 -7.52
N LEU A 264 2.55 -1.50 -8.67
CA LEU A 264 1.79 -1.44 -9.92
C LEU A 264 1.46 -2.82 -10.48
N ILE A 265 2.38 -3.78 -10.39
CA ILE A 265 2.11 -5.19 -10.71
C ILE A 265 0.93 -5.71 -9.88
N THR A 266 0.88 -5.32 -8.61
CA THR A 266 -0.20 -5.72 -7.72
C THR A 266 -1.53 -5.05 -8.12
N CYS A 267 -1.49 -3.80 -8.60
CA CYS A 267 -2.67 -3.12 -9.13
C CYS A 267 -3.26 -3.88 -10.33
N VAL A 268 -2.42 -4.27 -11.29
CA VAL A 268 -2.83 -5.10 -12.44
C VAL A 268 -3.52 -6.39 -11.95
N LYS A 269 -2.85 -7.13 -11.05
CA LYS A 269 -3.38 -8.42 -10.52
C LYS A 269 -4.69 -8.29 -9.75
N THR A 270 -5.00 -7.11 -9.22
CA THR A 270 -6.15 -6.89 -8.33
C THR A 270 -7.21 -5.98 -8.94
N GLY A 271 -7.05 -5.57 -10.21
CA GLY A 271 -8.00 -4.71 -10.91
C GLY A 271 -8.08 -3.29 -10.34
N ARG A 272 -6.97 -2.77 -9.80
CA ARG A 272 -6.85 -1.36 -9.40
C ARG A 272 -6.10 -0.57 -10.45
N LYS A 273 -6.30 0.75 -10.46
CA LYS A 273 -5.51 1.67 -11.28
C LYS A 273 -4.23 2.01 -10.54
N GLY A 274 -3.07 1.86 -11.19
CA GLY A 274 -1.76 2.08 -10.58
C GLY A 274 -1.05 3.31 -11.17
N ILE A 275 -0.59 4.21 -10.32
CA ILE A 275 0.27 5.32 -10.71
C ILE A 275 1.61 5.15 -9.99
N GLY A 276 2.70 5.16 -10.73
CA GLY A 276 4.06 5.10 -10.19
C GLY A 276 4.89 6.30 -10.61
N VAL A 277 5.65 6.85 -9.69
CA VAL A 277 6.58 7.96 -9.93
C VAL A 277 7.97 7.53 -9.49
N ASP A 278 8.97 7.76 -10.33
CA ASP A 278 10.38 7.55 -10.00
C ASP A 278 11.27 8.55 -10.71
N ILE A 279 12.29 9.04 -10.02
CA ILE A 279 13.29 9.95 -10.60
C ILE A 279 14.27 9.21 -11.51
N ASP A 280 14.46 7.90 -11.29
CA ASP A 280 15.41 7.08 -12.04
C ASP A 280 14.72 6.42 -13.23
N ARG A 281 15.14 6.85 -14.42
CA ARG A 281 14.64 6.30 -15.69
C ARG A 281 14.90 4.78 -15.84
N ASN A 282 15.96 4.25 -15.22
CA ASN A 282 16.25 2.82 -15.27
C ASN A 282 15.27 2.02 -14.41
N TYR A 283 14.83 2.58 -13.26
CA TYR A 283 13.76 1.95 -12.47
C TYR A 283 12.42 2.04 -13.19
N CYS A 284 12.10 3.13 -13.85
CA CYS A 284 10.93 3.20 -14.74
C CYS A 284 10.97 2.12 -15.84
N LYS A 285 12.14 1.90 -16.45
CA LYS A 285 12.37 0.84 -17.47
C LYS A 285 12.19 -0.56 -16.87
N LEU A 286 12.76 -0.80 -15.70
CA LEU A 286 12.63 -2.07 -14.98
C LEU A 286 11.16 -2.37 -14.65
N ALA A 287 10.46 -1.39 -14.05
CA ALA A 287 9.07 -1.51 -13.71
C ALA A 287 8.19 -1.79 -14.93
N LYS A 288 8.37 -1.04 -16.03
CA LYS A 288 7.68 -1.27 -17.30
C LYS A 288 7.85 -2.71 -17.77
N GLY A 289 9.10 -3.22 -17.85
CA GLY A 289 9.38 -4.59 -18.31
C GLY A 289 8.69 -5.65 -17.45
N ARG A 290 8.65 -5.47 -16.14
CA ARG A 290 7.97 -6.37 -15.21
C ARG A 290 6.45 -6.33 -15.33
N ILE A 291 5.87 -5.16 -15.55
CA ILE A 291 4.42 -4.99 -15.74
C ILE A 291 3.96 -5.65 -17.03
N ILE A 292 4.65 -5.43 -18.15
CA ILE A 292 4.34 -6.07 -19.45
C ILE A 292 4.33 -7.59 -19.31
N LYS A 293 5.39 -8.15 -18.73
CA LYS A 293 5.48 -9.59 -18.50
C LYS A 293 4.33 -10.14 -17.66
N GLU A 294 3.90 -9.40 -16.63
CA GLU A 294 2.81 -9.83 -15.78
C GLU A 294 1.45 -9.77 -16.49
N ASP A 295 1.25 -8.74 -17.29
CA ASP A 295 0.01 -8.57 -18.08
C ASP A 295 -0.14 -9.69 -19.13
N GLU A 296 0.93 -10.04 -19.84
CA GLU A 296 0.96 -11.19 -20.74
C GLU A 296 0.55 -12.48 -20.03
N ILE A 297 1.10 -12.75 -18.83
CA ILE A 297 0.74 -13.92 -18.03
C ILE A 297 -0.74 -13.89 -17.62
N HIS A 298 -1.27 -12.71 -17.30
CA HIS A 298 -2.66 -12.55 -16.90
C HIS A 298 -3.60 -12.83 -18.07
N GLN A 299 -3.32 -12.31 -19.25
CA GLN A 299 -4.09 -12.55 -20.47
C GLN A 299 -4.07 -14.04 -20.87
N PHE A 300 -2.91 -14.70 -20.81
CA PHE A 300 -2.82 -16.15 -21.06
C PHE A 300 -3.70 -16.97 -20.12
N LYS A 301 -3.78 -16.59 -18.83
CA LYS A 301 -4.64 -17.30 -17.86
C LYS A 301 -6.12 -17.11 -18.12
N ILE A 302 -6.55 -15.96 -18.60
CA ILE A 302 -7.95 -15.71 -18.98
C ILE A 302 -8.32 -16.56 -20.19
N VAL A 303 -7.47 -16.59 -21.23
CA VAL A 303 -7.72 -17.41 -22.44
C VAL A 303 -7.72 -18.90 -22.15
N ALA A 304 -6.87 -19.35 -21.23
CA ALA A 304 -6.83 -20.78 -20.83
C ALA A 304 -8.00 -21.22 -19.91
N ALA A 305 -8.76 -20.29 -19.38
CA ALA A 305 -9.91 -20.55 -18.52
C ALA A 305 -11.27 -20.46 -19.26
N LEU A 306 -11.26 -20.06 -20.53
CA LEU A 306 -12.39 -20.07 -21.48
C LEU A 306 -12.40 -21.34 -22.32
#